data_5f97b652c5a19a0f780d48eddcca5408
#
_entry.id   5f97b652c5a19a0f780d48eddcca5408
#
_cell.length_a   1.000
_cell.length_b   1.000
_cell.length_c   1.000
_cell.angle_alpha   90.00
_cell.angle_beta   90.00
_cell.angle_gamma   90.00
#
_symmetry.space_group_name_H-M   'P 1'
#
loop_
_entity.id
_entity.type
_entity.pdbx_description
1 polymer ?
#
loop_
_entity_poly.entity_id
_entity_poly.type
_entity_poly.pdbx_seq_one_letter_code
_entity_poly.pdbx_strand_id
1 'polypeptide(L)'
;MPRRTANTAPRTANPAHRTAGPAHRTAKLWRRAAKIMRHTARLARRVRRWWRPAPRPAKIIMGVLVTLVVWLLCNWIYQVVRKPSELFFPVSGTLNKSPAETWQQYASIFRKYSTDVMTPDLLAAIAQVEGSGNPVARTYWRWSWSSQPFEVYRPASSAVGMYQITDGNFAEARRYCIRDHVVVDDGPWKNWQSCWFNSLYARVIPSHAVELTSAYLDRSVANILERHRIGAATLQHKQMLAAVIHLCGAGAGDEFARRGFRLIEGQRCGDHAAHAYIDRVTAMKAVFDRLERS
;
A
#
# COMPACT_ATOMS: atom_id res chain seq x y z
N MET A 1 39.21 -38.48 -70.94
CA MET A 1 38.93 -38.31 -69.52
C MET A 1 37.75 -37.28 -69.41
N PRO A 2 36.53 -37.68 -69.09
CA PRO A 2 35.37 -36.78 -69.04
C PRO A 2 35.23 -36.20 -67.68
N ARG A 3 34.87 -34.88 -67.60
CA ARG A 3 34.53 -34.10 -66.45
C ARG A 3 33.13 -34.50 -65.90
N ARG A 4 33.04 -34.81 -64.63
CA ARG A 4 31.78 -35.01 -63.94
C ARG A 4 31.16 -33.64 -63.59
N THR A 5 29.97 -33.40 -64.11
CA THR A 5 29.10 -32.28 -63.71
C THR A 5 28.36 -32.64 -62.43
N ALA A 6 28.52 -31.77 -61.41
CA ALA A 6 27.80 -31.89 -60.15
C ALA A 6 26.35 -31.36 -60.30
N ASN A 7 25.40 -32.21 -60.03
CA ASN A 7 23.98 -31.93 -60.05
C ASN A 7 23.56 -31.33 -58.67
N THR A 8 23.21 -30.05 -58.64
CA THR A 8 22.69 -29.36 -57.45
C THR A 8 21.16 -29.47 -57.43
N ALA A 9 20.62 -30.28 -56.52
CA ALA A 9 19.20 -30.38 -56.26
C ALA A 9 18.67 -29.10 -55.52
N PRO A 10 17.46 -28.63 -55.82
CA PRO A 10 16.89 -27.46 -55.16
C PRO A 10 16.44 -27.79 -53.74
N ARG A 11 16.81 -26.95 -52.80
CA ARG A 11 16.35 -26.96 -51.40
C ARG A 11 14.84 -26.72 -51.36
N THR A 12 14.10 -27.69 -50.88
CA THR A 12 12.68 -27.58 -50.58
C THR A 12 12.43 -26.53 -49.49
N ALA A 13 11.51 -25.60 -49.79
CA ALA A 13 11.05 -24.55 -48.91
C ALA A 13 10.37 -25.13 -47.66
N ASN A 14 10.71 -24.57 -46.52
CA ASN A 14 10.17 -24.85 -45.20
C ASN A 14 8.66 -24.50 -45.15
N PRO A 15 7.76 -25.36 -44.64
CA PRO A 15 6.32 -25.04 -44.59
C PRO A 15 6.06 -23.90 -43.60
N ALA A 16 5.43 -22.88 -44.11
CA ALA A 16 5.00 -21.68 -43.37
C ALA A 16 4.29 -22.04 -42.07
N HIS A 17 4.74 -21.39 -40.95
CA HIS A 17 4.01 -21.30 -39.71
C HIS A 17 2.63 -20.70 -39.97
N ARG A 18 1.59 -21.56 -40.09
CA ARG A 18 0.19 -21.14 -40.10
C ARG A 18 -0.15 -20.58 -38.71
N THR A 19 -0.14 -19.28 -38.58
CA THR A 19 -0.72 -18.60 -37.43
C THR A 19 -2.22 -18.94 -37.40
N ALA A 20 -2.64 -19.61 -36.31
CA ALA A 20 -4.05 -19.97 -36.12
C ALA A 20 -4.90 -18.69 -36.11
N GLY A 21 -5.77 -18.55 -37.12
CA GLY A 21 -6.61 -17.38 -37.32
C GLY A 21 -7.59 -17.12 -36.17
N PRO A 22 -8.15 -15.91 -36.04
CA PRO A 22 -9.03 -15.50 -34.94
C PRO A 22 -10.21 -16.47 -34.71
N ALA A 23 -10.73 -17.11 -35.73
CA ALA A 23 -11.79 -18.11 -35.60
C ALA A 23 -11.40 -19.36 -34.79
N HIS A 24 -10.12 -19.76 -34.79
CA HIS A 24 -9.65 -20.90 -33.99
C HIS A 24 -9.53 -20.55 -32.50
N ARG A 25 -9.21 -19.29 -32.16
CA ARG A 25 -9.13 -18.78 -30.77
C ARG A 25 -10.53 -18.67 -30.15
N THR A 26 -11.51 -18.16 -30.90
CA THR A 26 -12.91 -18.07 -30.44
C THR A 26 -13.52 -19.45 -30.23
N ALA A 27 -13.32 -20.41 -31.13
CA ALA A 27 -13.79 -21.78 -30.96
C ALA A 27 -13.21 -22.48 -29.73
N LYS A 28 -11.93 -22.20 -29.40
CA LYS A 28 -11.25 -22.74 -28.20
C LYS A 28 -11.83 -22.13 -26.90
N LEU A 29 -12.17 -20.85 -26.90
CA LEU A 29 -12.83 -20.17 -25.78
C LEU A 29 -14.26 -20.71 -25.58
N TRP A 30 -15.03 -20.88 -26.62
CA TRP A 30 -16.38 -21.46 -26.55
C TRP A 30 -16.36 -22.90 -26.02
N ARG A 31 -15.42 -23.73 -26.44
CA ARG A 31 -15.25 -25.10 -25.90
C ARG A 31 -14.89 -25.10 -24.41
N ARG A 32 -14.06 -24.16 -23.96
CA ARG A 32 -13.73 -23.99 -22.54
C ARG A 32 -14.96 -23.54 -21.72
N ALA A 33 -15.69 -22.54 -22.22
CA ALA A 33 -16.93 -22.07 -21.60
C ALA A 33 -18.00 -23.20 -21.51
N ALA A 34 -18.17 -23.95 -22.58
CA ALA A 34 -19.10 -25.11 -22.61
C ALA A 34 -18.67 -26.25 -21.67
N LYS A 35 -17.35 -26.45 -21.44
CA LYS A 35 -16.83 -27.42 -20.47
C LYS A 35 -17.09 -26.95 -19.05
N ILE A 36 -16.89 -25.66 -18.75
CA ILE A 36 -17.18 -25.03 -17.45
C ILE A 36 -18.68 -25.14 -17.16
N MET A 37 -19.55 -24.75 -18.11
CA MET A 37 -21.01 -24.85 -17.94
C MET A 37 -21.49 -26.29 -17.70
N ARG A 38 -20.90 -27.27 -18.35
CA ARG A 38 -21.22 -28.69 -18.10
C ARG A 38 -20.74 -29.15 -16.73
N HIS A 39 -19.59 -28.64 -16.24
CA HIS A 39 -19.07 -28.97 -14.92
C HIS A 39 -19.94 -28.35 -13.81
N THR A 40 -20.32 -27.08 -13.96
CA THR A 40 -21.21 -26.40 -13.00
C THR A 40 -22.60 -27.03 -12.98
N ALA A 41 -23.15 -27.42 -14.12
CA ALA A 41 -24.44 -28.14 -14.18
C ALA A 41 -24.40 -29.53 -13.53
N ARG A 42 -23.25 -30.23 -13.58
CA ARG A 42 -23.08 -31.53 -12.87
C ARG A 42 -22.99 -31.32 -11.35
N LEU A 43 -22.24 -30.28 -10.92
CA LEU A 43 -22.14 -29.90 -9.50
C LEU A 43 -23.52 -29.49 -8.96
N ALA A 44 -24.25 -28.65 -9.67
CA ALA A 44 -25.59 -28.21 -9.29
C ALA A 44 -26.56 -29.39 -9.14
N ARG A 45 -26.49 -30.39 -10.05
CA ARG A 45 -27.30 -31.63 -9.95
C ARG A 45 -26.90 -32.50 -8.74
N ARG A 46 -25.60 -32.60 -8.42
CA ARG A 46 -25.13 -33.30 -7.21
C ARG A 46 -25.63 -32.60 -5.96
N VAL A 47 -25.43 -31.29 -5.83
CA VAL A 47 -25.89 -30.48 -4.69
C VAL A 47 -27.42 -30.64 -4.53
N ARG A 48 -28.20 -30.51 -5.62
CA ARG A 48 -29.68 -30.68 -5.57
C ARG A 48 -30.09 -32.07 -5.13
N ARG A 49 -29.34 -33.14 -5.50
CA ARG A 49 -29.63 -34.53 -5.07
C ARG A 49 -29.38 -34.73 -3.59
N TRP A 50 -28.32 -34.11 -3.01
CA TRP A 50 -28.02 -34.11 -1.58
C TRP A 50 -28.97 -33.20 -0.77
N TRP A 51 -29.40 -32.10 -1.39
CA TRP A 51 -30.26 -31.12 -0.73
C TRP A 51 -31.70 -31.60 -0.51
N ARG A 52 -32.24 -32.41 -1.45
CA ARG A 52 -33.62 -32.87 -1.38
C ARG A 52 -33.95 -33.68 -0.12
N PRO A 53 -33.18 -34.70 0.28
CA PRO A 53 -33.45 -35.55 1.46
C PRO A 53 -33.01 -34.89 2.77
N ALA A 54 -32.27 -33.75 2.74
CA ALA A 54 -31.76 -33.13 3.96
C ALA A 54 -32.87 -32.68 4.91
N PRO A 55 -32.74 -32.90 6.22
CA PRO A 55 -33.73 -32.48 7.22
C PRO A 55 -33.84 -30.95 7.24
N ARG A 56 -35.02 -30.43 7.64
CA ARG A 56 -35.31 -29.00 7.69
C ARG A 56 -34.23 -28.17 8.44
N PRO A 57 -33.73 -28.59 9.65
CA PRO A 57 -32.72 -27.82 10.35
C PRO A 57 -31.41 -27.70 9.56
N ALA A 58 -30.98 -28.76 8.85
CA ALA A 58 -29.78 -28.71 8.02
C ALA A 58 -29.94 -27.72 6.84
N LYS A 59 -31.13 -27.61 6.26
CA LYS A 59 -31.43 -26.62 5.22
C LYS A 59 -31.36 -25.18 5.75
N ILE A 60 -31.87 -24.94 6.96
CA ILE A 60 -31.83 -23.63 7.61
C ILE A 60 -30.37 -23.25 7.90
N ILE A 61 -29.61 -24.13 8.54
CA ILE A 61 -28.18 -23.91 8.85
C ILE A 61 -27.38 -23.60 7.58
N MET A 62 -27.56 -24.40 6.54
CA MET A 62 -26.88 -24.17 5.28
C MET A 62 -27.30 -22.87 4.61
N GLY A 63 -28.60 -22.53 4.65
CA GLY A 63 -29.10 -21.24 4.16
C GLY A 63 -28.44 -20.07 4.85
N VAL A 64 -28.37 -20.12 6.18
CA VAL A 64 -27.67 -19.10 7.00
C VAL A 64 -26.19 -19.01 6.62
N LEU A 65 -25.48 -20.15 6.49
CA LEU A 65 -24.08 -20.16 6.11
C LEU A 65 -23.84 -19.58 4.72
N VAL A 66 -24.67 -19.95 3.75
CA VAL A 66 -24.59 -19.38 2.37
C VAL A 66 -24.83 -17.87 2.38
N THR A 67 -25.86 -17.42 3.11
CA THR A 67 -26.14 -15.99 3.25
C THR A 67 -24.98 -15.25 3.90
N LEU A 68 -24.39 -15.82 4.96
CA LEU A 68 -23.21 -15.24 5.62
C LEU A 68 -22.00 -15.15 4.66
N VAL A 69 -21.72 -16.22 3.91
CA VAL A 69 -20.62 -16.22 2.94
C VAL A 69 -20.85 -15.17 1.84
N VAL A 70 -22.06 -15.10 1.30
CA VAL A 70 -22.42 -14.09 0.29
C VAL A 70 -22.27 -12.68 0.86
N TRP A 71 -22.75 -12.45 2.08
CA TRP A 71 -22.60 -11.16 2.74
C TRP A 71 -21.12 -10.80 2.96
N LEU A 72 -20.27 -11.73 3.43
CA LEU A 72 -18.84 -11.50 3.61
C LEU A 72 -18.15 -11.16 2.28
N LEU A 73 -18.50 -11.84 1.19
CA LEU A 73 -17.96 -11.55 -0.14
C LEU A 73 -18.38 -10.17 -0.64
N CYS A 74 -19.68 -9.84 -0.51
CA CYS A 74 -20.20 -8.52 -0.88
C CYS A 74 -19.57 -7.41 -0.04
N ASN A 75 -19.42 -7.65 1.27
CA ASN A 75 -18.74 -6.72 2.17
C ASN A 75 -17.29 -6.52 1.78
N TRP A 76 -16.54 -7.60 1.50
CA TRP A 76 -15.16 -7.49 1.05
C TRP A 76 -15.03 -6.71 -0.27
N ILE A 77 -15.89 -6.99 -1.26
CA ILE A 77 -15.92 -6.25 -2.53
C ILE A 77 -16.20 -4.76 -2.27
N TYR A 78 -17.17 -4.44 -1.44
CA TYR A 78 -17.49 -3.07 -1.06
C TYR A 78 -16.28 -2.35 -0.43
N GLN A 79 -15.58 -3.01 0.50
CA GLN A 79 -14.39 -2.45 1.13
C GLN A 79 -13.23 -2.29 0.15
N VAL A 80 -13.03 -3.23 -0.80
CA VAL A 80 -12.02 -3.12 -1.86
C VAL A 80 -12.30 -1.92 -2.77
N VAL A 81 -13.56 -1.67 -3.12
CA VAL A 81 -13.92 -0.48 -3.92
C VAL A 81 -13.59 0.82 -3.18
N ARG A 82 -13.85 0.87 -1.87
CA ARG A 82 -13.53 2.04 -1.03
C ARG A 82 -12.05 2.18 -0.69
N LYS A 83 -11.37 1.04 -0.53
CA LYS A 83 -9.96 0.97 -0.15
C LYS A 83 -9.28 -0.12 -0.99
N PRO A 84 -8.77 0.22 -2.19
CA PRO A 84 -8.22 -0.77 -3.14
C PRO A 84 -7.08 -1.64 -2.59
N SER A 85 -6.36 -1.15 -1.56
CA SER A 85 -5.32 -1.96 -0.89
C SER A 85 -5.85 -3.24 -0.22
N GLU A 86 -7.16 -3.32 0.07
CA GLU A 86 -7.77 -4.54 0.61
C GLU A 86 -7.83 -5.70 -0.39
N LEU A 87 -7.57 -5.42 -1.69
CA LEU A 87 -7.36 -6.46 -2.70
C LEU A 87 -6.13 -7.33 -2.38
N PHE A 88 -5.11 -6.76 -1.73
CA PHE A 88 -3.88 -7.46 -1.35
C PHE A 88 -4.03 -8.30 -0.06
N PHE A 89 -5.24 -8.41 0.48
CA PHE A 89 -5.52 -9.17 1.72
C PHE A 89 -4.82 -10.54 1.77
N PRO A 90 -4.86 -11.39 0.73
CA PRO A 90 -4.30 -12.74 0.82
C PRO A 90 -2.77 -12.78 0.89
N VAL A 91 -2.08 -11.72 0.40
CA VAL A 91 -0.62 -11.71 0.24
C VAL A 91 0.08 -10.62 1.05
N SER A 92 -0.66 -9.70 1.67
CA SER A 92 -0.04 -8.56 2.35
C SER A 92 0.92 -8.98 3.47
N GLY A 93 0.60 -10.00 4.24
CA GLY A 93 1.45 -10.49 5.33
C GLY A 93 2.77 -11.12 4.87
N THR A 94 2.86 -11.60 3.64
CA THR A 94 4.08 -12.22 3.08
C THR A 94 5.09 -11.19 2.55
N LEU A 95 4.71 -9.92 2.49
CA LEU A 95 5.53 -8.84 1.97
C LEU A 95 6.22 -8.02 3.06
N ASN A 96 6.09 -8.42 4.32
CA ASN A 96 6.84 -7.83 5.42
C ASN A 96 8.34 -8.13 5.26
N LYS A 97 9.16 -7.15 5.58
CA LYS A 97 10.62 -7.18 5.42
C LYS A 97 11.32 -6.95 6.74
N SER A 98 12.48 -7.55 6.89
CA SER A 98 13.45 -7.16 7.90
C SER A 98 14.01 -5.76 7.62
N PRO A 99 14.62 -5.08 8.60
CA PRO A 99 15.26 -3.78 8.36
C PRO A 99 16.32 -3.82 7.24
N ALA A 100 17.12 -4.88 7.17
CA ALA A 100 18.13 -5.05 6.14
C ALA A 100 17.52 -5.16 4.73
N GLU A 101 16.45 -5.97 4.57
CA GLU A 101 15.75 -6.10 3.30
C GLU A 101 15.04 -4.80 2.89
N THR A 102 14.45 -4.09 3.87
CA THR A 102 13.83 -2.77 3.63
C THR A 102 14.87 -1.78 3.11
N TRP A 103 16.05 -1.73 3.72
CA TRP A 103 17.14 -0.88 3.29
C TRP A 103 17.65 -1.27 1.92
N GLN A 104 17.98 -2.55 1.71
CA GLN A 104 18.45 -3.05 0.43
C GLN A 104 17.49 -2.70 -0.73
N GLN A 105 16.20 -2.79 -0.49
CA GLN A 105 15.20 -2.56 -1.54
C GLN A 105 14.88 -1.08 -1.76
N TYR A 106 14.90 -0.24 -0.72
CA TYR A 106 14.33 1.11 -0.79
C TYR A 106 15.31 2.25 -0.45
N ALA A 107 16.59 1.97 -0.11
CA ALA A 107 17.55 3.00 0.26
C ALA A 107 17.70 4.10 -0.80
N SER A 108 17.71 3.74 -2.09
CA SER A 108 17.77 4.72 -3.19
C SER A 108 16.58 5.67 -3.20
N ILE A 109 15.38 5.17 -2.86
CA ILE A 109 14.14 5.97 -2.78
C ILE A 109 14.18 6.86 -1.54
N PHE A 110 14.63 6.34 -0.39
CA PHE A 110 14.79 7.13 0.84
C PHE A 110 15.78 8.26 0.63
N ARG A 111 16.95 8.00 0.03
CA ARG A 111 17.92 9.05 -0.31
C ARG A 111 17.35 10.08 -1.28
N LYS A 112 16.64 9.63 -2.33
CA LYS A 112 16.07 10.52 -3.35
C LYS A 112 15.09 11.52 -2.77
N TYR A 113 14.26 11.10 -1.80
CA TYR A 113 13.21 11.91 -1.23
C TYR A 113 13.49 12.37 0.21
N SER A 114 14.76 12.31 0.64
CA SER A 114 15.18 12.90 1.90
C SER A 114 15.19 14.42 1.82
N THR A 115 15.08 15.07 2.99
CA THR A 115 15.24 16.51 3.21
C THR A 115 16.19 16.72 4.40
N ASP A 116 16.47 17.97 4.77
CA ASP A 116 17.26 18.29 5.95
C ASP A 116 16.65 17.75 7.26
N VAL A 117 15.32 17.59 7.32
CA VAL A 117 14.63 17.04 8.49
C VAL A 117 14.36 15.55 8.32
N MET A 118 13.85 15.16 7.15
CA MET A 118 13.46 13.78 6.84
C MET A 118 14.65 13.04 6.22
N THR A 119 15.60 12.67 7.04
CA THR A 119 16.80 11.94 6.61
C THR A 119 16.47 10.51 6.14
N PRO A 120 17.31 9.86 5.30
CA PRO A 120 17.02 8.52 4.77
C PRO A 120 16.78 7.47 5.86
N ASP A 121 17.56 7.52 6.94
CA ASP A 121 17.44 6.63 8.09
C ASP A 121 16.12 6.84 8.86
N LEU A 122 15.65 8.09 8.99
CA LEU A 122 14.36 8.40 9.62
C LEU A 122 13.20 7.90 8.74
N LEU A 123 13.25 8.14 7.43
CA LEU A 123 12.25 7.66 6.49
C LEU A 123 12.14 6.14 6.54
N ALA A 124 13.28 5.44 6.52
CA ALA A 124 13.32 3.99 6.64
C ALA A 124 12.79 3.50 8.00
N ALA A 125 13.12 4.20 9.09
CA ALA A 125 12.66 3.87 10.44
C ALA A 125 11.13 3.94 10.55
N ILE A 126 10.53 5.03 10.09
CA ILE A 126 9.06 5.17 10.11
C ILE A 126 8.42 4.08 9.25
N ALA A 127 8.92 3.84 8.02
CA ALA A 127 8.40 2.80 7.14
C ALA A 127 8.48 1.39 7.77
N GLN A 128 9.54 1.12 8.53
CA GLN A 128 9.73 -0.15 9.21
C GLN A 128 8.80 -0.30 10.42
N VAL A 129 8.67 0.75 11.23
CA VAL A 129 7.82 0.74 12.44
C VAL A 129 6.34 0.66 12.09
N GLU A 130 5.89 1.35 11.04
CA GLU A 130 4.49 1.40 10.62
C GLU A 130 4.04 0.18 9.81
N GLY A 131 4.85 -0.24 8.87
CA GLY A 131 4.44 -1.24 7.89
C GLY A 131 5.42 -2.37 7.67
N SER A 132 6.48 -2.50 8.47
CA SER A 132 7.56 -3.49 8.26
C SER A 132 8.11 -3.44 6.83
N GLY A 133 8.30 -2.25 6.27
CA GLY A 133 8.75 -2.05 4.89
C GLY A 133 7.81 -2.60 3.80
N ASN A 134 6.59 -2.95 4.15
CA ASN A 134 5.60 -3.55 3.25
C ASN A 134 4.75 -2.48 2.56
N PRO A 135 4.84 -2.32 1.23
CA PRO A 135 4.12 -1.26 0.51
C PRO A 135 2.60 -1.43 0.50
N VAL A 136 2.11 -2.61 0.77
CA VAL A 136 0.67 -2.93 0.84
C VAL A 136 0.23 -3.29 2.26
N ALA A 137 1.00 -2.88 3.27
CA ALA A 137 0.61 -3.04 4.67
C ALA A 137 -0.78 -2.43 4.89
N ARG A 138 -1.59 -3.13 5.68
CA ARG A 138 -2.97 -2.75 5.91
C ARG A 138 -3.31 -2.89 7.39
N THR A 139 -4.34 -2.16 7.81
CA THR A 139 -4.86 -2.26 9.16
C THR A 139 -5.64 -3.55 9.36
N TYR A 140 -5.79 -4.00 10.62
CA TYR A 140 -6.66 -5.10 10.96
C TYR A 140 -8.13 -4.74 10.69
N TRP A 141 -8.98 -5.76 10.53
CA TRP A 141 -10.41 -5.58 10.40
C TRP A 141 -11.06 -5.69 11.78
N ARG A 142 -12.08 -4.85 12.01
CA ARG A 142 -12.82 -4.85 13.27
C ARG A 142 -14.32 -4.81 13.05
N TRP A 143 -15.05 -5.33 14.03
CA TRP A 143 -16.49 -5.14 14.13
C TRP A 143 -16.77 -3.73 14.63
N SER A 144 -17.82 -3.12 14.08
CA SER A 144 -18.28 -1.77 14.44
C SER A 144 -19.80 -1.76 14.44
N TRP A 145 -20.38 -1.15 15.43
CA TRP A 145 -21.83 -0.91 15.43
C TRP A 145 -22.15 0.14 14.36
N SER A 146 -22.89 -0.26 13.33
CA SER A 146 -23.29 0.61 12.23
C SER A 146 -24.67 0.17 11.73
N SER A 147 -25.49 1.14 11.34
CA SER A 147 -26.77 0.88 10.65
C SER A 147 -26.56 0.44 9.19
N GLN A 148 -25.36 0.64 8.65
CA GLN A 148 -25.01 0.23 7.29
C GLN A 148 -24.42 -1.18 7.30
N PRO A 149 -25.02 -2.16 6.60
CA PRO A 149 -24.63 -3.57 6.70
C PRO A 149 -23.18 -3.85 6.27
N PHE A 150 -22.61 -3.03 5.38
CA PHE A 150 -21.21 -3.16 4.91
C PHE A 150 -20.20 -2.33 5.71
N GLU A 151 -20.62 -1.63 6.74
CA GLU A 151 -19.77 -0.92 7.69
C GLU A 151 -19.63 -1.67 9.03
N VAL A 152 -20.37 -2.77 9.21
CA VAL A 152 -20.36 -3.59 10.44
C VAL A 152 -19.04 -4.32 10.62
N TYR A 153 -18.45 -4.81 9.54
CA TYR A 153 -17.12 -5.45 9.54
C TYR A 153 -16.25 -4.77 8.50
N ARG A 154 -15.27 -3.98 8.97
CA ARG A 154 -14.46 -3.09 8.11
C ARG A 154 -13.03 -2.94 8.62
N PRO A 155 -12.10 -2.44 7.77
CA PRO A 155 -10.77 -2.04 8.23
C PRO A 155 -10.83 -1.03 9.39
N ALA A 156 -9.94 -1.16 10.35
CA ALA A 156 -9.92 -0.33 11.57
C ALA A 156 -9.65 1.15 11.26
N SER A 157 -8.92 1.45 10.19
CA SER A 157 -8.65 2.81 9.72
C SER A 157 -8.49 2.86 8.19
N SER A 158 -8.44 4.07 7.64
CA SER A 158 -8.13 4.31 6.23
C SER A 158 -6.63 4.21 5.90
N ALA A 159 -5.79 3.93 6.89
CA ALA A 159 -4.33 3.86 6.74
C ALA A 159 -3.89 2.76 5.76
N VAL A 160 -2.91 3.07 4.91
CA VAL A 160 -2.44 2.20 3.82
C VAL A 160 -0.94 2.31 3.62
N GLY A 161 -0.31 1.18 3.30
CA GLY A 161 1.06 1.10 2.82
C GLY A 161 2.10 1.17 3.91
N MET A 162 3.38 1.27 3.51
CA MET A 162 4.52 1.19 4.42
C MET A 162 4.56 2.30 5.48
N TYR A 163 3.90 3.44 5.23
CA TYR A 163 3.78 4.56 6.17
C TYR A 163 2.40 4.67 6.81
N GLN A 164 1.49 3.74 6.60
CA GLN A 164 0.13 3.79 7.11
C GLN A 164 -0.54 5.17 6.90
N ILE A 165 -0.40 5.72 5.67
CA ILE A 165 -0.94 7.05 5.32
C ILE A 165 -2.47 6.98 5.31
N THR A 166 -3.12 7.80 6.14
CA THR A 166 -4.59 7.94 6.19
C THR A 166 -5.12 8.77 5.02
N ASP A 167 -6.44 8.72 4.77
CA ASP A 167 -7.06 9.50 3.68
C ASP A 167 -6.86 11.00 3.85
N GLY A 168 -6.97 11.53 5.08
CA GLY A 168 -6.75 12.95 5.37
C GLY A 168 -5.32 13.38 5.10
N ASN A 169 -4.34 12.63 5.63
CA ASN A 169 -2.93 12.91 5.39
C ASN A 169 -2.55 12.76 3.92
N PHE A 170 -3.17 11.81 3.21
CA PHE A 170 -2.93 11.63 1.77
C PHE A 170 -3.46 12.82 0.95
N ALA A 171 -4.63 13.32 1.28
CA ALA A 171 -5.20 14.49 0.62
C ALA A 171 -4.34 15.74 0.81
N GLU A 172 -3.80 15.95 2.02
CA GLU A 172 -2.91 17.07 2.33
C GLU A 172 -1.52 16.87 1.70
N ALA A 173 -0.93 15.69 1.83
CA ALA A 173 0.43 15.38 1.34
C ALA A 173 0.56 15.57 -0.18
N ARG A 174 -0.50 15.34 -0.96
CA ARG A 174 -0.50 15.55 -2.41
C ARG A 174 -0.28 16.99 -2.85
N ARG A 175 -0.36 17.95 -1.93
CA ARG A 175 -0.09 19.37 -2.18
C ARG A 175 1.41 19.69 -2.20
N TYR A 176 2.26 18.74 -1.85
CA TYR A 176 3.70 18.91 -1.72
C TYR A 176 4.45 17.87 -2.52
N CYS A 177 5.63 18.23 -3.04
CA CYS A 177 6.58 17.28 -3.64
C CYS A 177 8.01 17.68 -3.28
N ILE A 178 8.97 16.81 -3.61
CA ILE A 178 10.39 17.05 -3.32
C ILE A 178 11.14 17.26 -4.63
N ARG A 179 11.88 18.36 -4.70
CA ARG A 179 12.81 18.71 -5.77
C ARG A 179 14.16 18.99 -5.15
N ASP A 180 15.18 18.24 -5.55
CA ASP A 180 16.55 18.42 -5.05
C ASP A 180 16.62 18.56 -3.51
N HIS A 181 15.94 17.63 -2.80
CA HIS A 181 15.84 17.57 -1.34
C HIS A 181 15.10 18.74 -0.67
N VAL A 182 14.43 19.58 -1.44
CA VAL A 182 13.62 20.70 -0.94
C VAL A 182 12.14 20.44 -1.21
N VAL A 183 11.31 20.72 -0.22
CA VAL A 183 9.85 20.62 -0.35
C VAL A 183 9.32 21.82 -1.15
N VAL A 184 8.56 21.52 -2.20
CA VAL A 184 7.89 22.49 -3.06
C VAL A 184 6.39 22.36 -2.87
N ASP A 185 5.68 23.49 -2.89
CA ASP A 185 4.21 23.52 -2.83
C ASP A 185 3.59 23.27 -4.19
N ASP A 186 2.34 22.79 -4.19
CA ASP A 186 1.54 22.63 -5.39
C ASP A 186 1.36 23.99 -6.11
N GLY A 187 1.27 23.93 -7.43
CA GLY A 187 1.13 25.10 -8.29
C GLY A 187 0.35 24.77 -9.56
N PRO A 188 0.19 25.76 -10.46
CA PRO A 188 -0.58 25.56 -11.67
C PRO A 188 -0.04 24.40 -12.52
N TRP A 189 -0.92 23.59 -13.08
CA TRP A 189 -0.57 22.43 -13.93
C TRP A 189 0.36 22.76 -15.12
N LYS A 190 0.43 24.02 -15.56
CA LYS A 190 1.35 24.50 -16.61
C LYS A 190 2.81 24.60 -16.12
N ASN A 191 3.04 24.62 -14.81
CA ASN A 191 4.39 24.74 -14.27
C ASN A 191 4.96 23.33 -14.01
N TRP A 192 5.97 22.94 -14.78
CA TRP A 192 6.68 21.68 -14.65
C TRP A 192 7.36 21.49 -13.29
N GLN A 193 7.60 22.57 -12.56
CA GLN A 193 8.14 22.55 -11.21
C GLN A 193 7.08 22.36 -10.13
N SER A 194 5.79 22.43 -10.47
CA SER A 194 4.70 22.22 -9.54
C SER A 194 4.47 20.72 -9.24
N CYS A 195 3.73 20.44 -8.18
CA CYS A 195 3.45 19.08 -7.71
C CYS A 195 2.18 18.45 -8.31
N TRP A 196 1.69 18.96 -9.45
CA TRP A 196 0.43 18.53 -10.05
C TRP A 196 0.35 17.01 -10.34
N PHE A 197 1.48 16.33 -10.60
CA PHE A 197 1.54 14.88 -10.77
C PHE A 197 1.13 14.09 -9.52
N ASN A 198 1.21 14.71 -8.35
CA ASN A 198 0.87 14.04 -7.09
C ASN A 198 -0.61 13.66 -7.01
N SER A 199 -1.46 14.24 -7.87
CA SER A 199 -2.86 13.81 -8.03
C SER A 199 -2.98 12.36 -8.51
N LEU A 200 -1.96 11.84 -9.22
CA LEU A 200 -1.88 10.48 -9.73
C LEU A 200 -1.17 9.52 -8.76
N TYR A 201 -0.67 10.01 -7.63
CA TYR A 201 0.05 9.19 -6.67
C TYR A 201 -0.85 8.19 -5.96
N ALA A 202 -0.26 7.05 -5.60
CA ALA A 202 -0.90 5.99 -4.86
C ALA A 202 -0.06 5.60 -3.64
N ARG A 203 -0.70 5.42 -2.49
CA ARG A 203 -0.05 5.11 -1.20
C ARG A 203 0.65 3.75 -1.15
N VAL A 204 0.35 2.86 -2.09
CA VAL A 204 0.92 1.51 -2.21
C VAL A 204 2.15 1.45 -3.11
N ILE A 205 2.49 2.53 -3.81
CA ILE A 205 3.70 2.64 -4.62
C ILE A 205 4.81 3.21 -3.74
N PRO A 206 5.92 2.50 -3.50
CA PRO A 206 6.94 2.91 -2.55
C PRO A 206 7.48 4.33 -2.77
N SER A 207 7.84 4.68 -4.01
CA SER A 207 8.35 6.02 -4.33
C SER A 207 7.35 7.14 -4.02
N HIS A 208 6.07 6.92 -4.32
CA HIS A 208 5.00 7.88 -4.01
C HIS A 208 4.79 8.00 -2.49
N ALA A 209 4.76 6.87 -1.78
CA ALA A 209 4.55 6.85 -0.33
C ALA A 209 5.70 7.55 0.41
N VAL A 210 6.95 7.33 0.00
CA VAL A 210 8.13 7.97 0.60
C VAL A 210 8.10 9.48 0.34
N GLU A 211 7.89 9.92 -0.91
CA GLU A 211 7.85 11.34 -1.27
C GLU A 211 6.73 12.07 -0.53
N LEU A 212 5.51 11.53 -0.56
CA LEU A 212 4.35 12.11 0.14
C LEU A 212 4.60 12.27 1.64
N THR A 213 5.13 11.22 2.29
CA THR A 213 5.38 11.26 3.73
C THR A 213 6.48 12.25 4.07
N SER A 214 7.58 12.23 3.32
CA SER A 214 8.72 13.12 3.54
C SER A 214 8.30 14.59 3.35
N ALA A 215 7.67 14.92 2.22
CA ALA A 215 7.24 16.27 1.93
C ALA A 215 6.21 16.82 2.95
N TYR A 216 5.22 15.99 3.29
CA TYR A 216 4.19 16.37 4.27
C TYR A 216 4.75 16.62 5.66
N LEU A 217 5.62 15.73 6.15
CA LEU A 217 6.18 15.86 7.50
C LEU A 217 7.17 17.03 7.59
N ASP A 218 8.04 17.18 6.60
CA ASP A 218 8.98 18.31 6.53
C ASP A 218 8.23 19.64 6.53
N ARG A 219 7.25 19.81 5.65
CA ARG A 219 6.43 21.03 5.57
C ARG A 219 5.66 21.27 6.87
N SER A 220 5.11 20.22 7.48
CA SER A 220 4.37 20.33 8.73
C SER A 220 5.26 20.78 9.88
N VAL A 221 6.48 20.24 9.95
CA VAL A 221 7.50 20.67 10.94
C VAL A 221 7.85 22.14 10.73
N ALA A 222 8.18 22.52 9.50
CA ALA A 222 8.52 23.90 9.16
C ALA A 222 7.41 24.89 9.57
N ASN A 223 6.16 24.59 9.19
CA ASN A 223 4.99 25.43 9.50
C ASN A 223 4.76 25.57 11.03
N ILE A 224 4.97 24.53 11.81
CA ILE A 224 4.81 24.58 13.27
C ILE A 224 5.93 25.44 13.90
N LEU A 225 7.17 25.21 13.50
CA LEU A 225 8.32 25.99 14.01
C LEU A 225 8.19 27.48 13.68
N GLU A 226 7.78 27.81 12.46
CA GLU A 226 7.53 29.19 12.03
C GLU A 226 6.39 29.84 12.83
N ARG A 227 5.25 29.15 12.97
CA ARG A 227 4.09 29.64 13.73
C ARG A 227 4.44 30.01 15.18
N HIS A 228 5.26 29.20 15.82
CA HIS A 228 5.68 29.43 17.20
C HIS A 228 7.01 30.19 17.31
N ARG A 229 7.61 30.63 16.20
CA ARG A 229 8.89 31.35 16.15
C ARG A 229 10.03 30.61 16.85
N ILE A 230 10.07 29.29 16.71
CA ILE A 230 11.10 28.42 17.32
C ILE A 230 12.30 28.35 16.37
N GLY A 231 13.27 29.25 16.54
CA GLY A 231 14.48 29.30 15.69
C GLY A 231 15.60 28.32 16.11
N ALA A 232 15.61 27.87 17.35
CA ALA A 232 16.71 27.06 17.91
C ALA A 232 16.43 25.56 18.04
N ALA A 233 15.49 25.00 17.22
CA ALA A 233 15.20 23.57 17.22
C ALA A 233 16.36 22.76 16.63
N THR A 234 16.91 21.81 17.38
CA THR A 234 17.92 20.87 16.88
C THR A 234 17.31 19.92 15.83
N LEU A 235 18.15 19.25 15.04
CA LEU A 235 17.67 18.23 14.11
C LEU A 235 16.88 17.15 14.84
N GLN A 236 17.34 16.71 16.00
CA GLN A 236 16.63 15.72 16.83
C GLN A 236 15.24 16.22 17.23
N HIS A 237 15.09 17.48 17.66
CA HIS A 237 13.77 18.05 17.98
C HIS A 237 12.84 18.07 16.76
N LYS A 238 13.35 18.45 15.58
CA LYS A 238 12.58 18.45 14.33
C LYS A 238 12.13 17.05 13.94
N GLN A 239 13.00 16.05 14.06
CA GLN A 239 12.69 14.65 13.75
C GLN A 239 11.71 14.03 14.73
N MET A 240 11.84 14.33 16.03
CA MET A 240 10.84 13.92 17.03
C MET A 240 9.48 14.56 16.74
N LEU A 241 9.45 15.84 16.38
CA LEU A 241 8.23 16.53 15.98
C LEU A 241 7.60 15.88 14.75
N ALA A 242 8.39 15.55 13.73
CA ALA A 242 7.90 14.80 12.55
C ALA A 242 7.26 13.46 12.94
N ALA A 243 7.89 12.70 13.83
CA ALA A 243 7.36 11.42 14.31
C ALA A 243 6.07 11.59 15.13
N VAL A 244 5.98 12.64 15.96
CA VAL A 244 4.73 12.98 16.70
C VAL A 244 3.61 13.38 15.72
N ILE A 245 3.91 14.21 14.72
CA ILE A 245 2.94 14.58 13.68
C ILE A 245 2.45 13.34 12.93
N HIS A 246 3.36 12.45 12.58
CA HIS A 246 3.02 11.23 11.86
C HIS A 246 2.05 10.34 12.64
N LEU A 247 2.32 10.10 13.92
CA LEU A 247 1.49 9.26 14.77
C LEU A 247 0.18 9.93 15.21
N CYS A 248 0.26 11.20 15.63
CA CYS A 248 -0.79 11.89 16.38
C CYS A 248 -1.47 13.02 15.58
N GLY A 249 -0.93 13.33 14.40
CA GLY A 249 -1.40 14.45 13.57
C GLY A 249 -0.79 15.80 13.94
N ALA A 250 -0.98 16.79 13.04
CA ALA A 250 -0.37 18.11 13.14
C ALA A 250 -0.77 18.88 14.43
N GLY A 251 -2.00 18.71 14.93
CA GLY A 251 -2.45 19.38 16.17
C GLY A 251 -1.68 18.91 17.41
N ALA A 252 -1.41 17.62 17.53
CA ALA A 252 -0.60 17.09 18.61
C ALA A 252 0.88 17.49 18.45
N GLY A 253 1.37 17.58 17.21
CA GLY A 253 2.70 18.12 16.93
C GLY A 253 2.84 19.57 17.33
N ASP A 254 1.83 20.40 17.06
CA ASP A 254 1.79 21.80 17.48
C ASP A 254 1.90 21.93 19.00
N GLU A 255 1.13 21.16 19.74
CA GLU A 255 1.16 21.13 21.20
C GLU A 255 2.52 20.63 21.76
N PHE A 256 3.10 19.60 21.12
CA PHE A 256 4.42 19.08 21.48
C PHE A 256 5.51 20.15 21.31
N ALA A 257 5.50 20.90 20.22
CA ALA A 257 6.44 21.99 19.98
C ALA A 257 6.28 23.12 21.01
N ARG A 258 5.03 23.53 21.31
CA ARG A 258 4.75 24.55 22.34
C ARG A 258 5.27 24.19 23.73
N ARG A 259 5.31 22.88 24.04
CA ARG A 259 5.85 22.36 25.33
C ARG A 259 7.37 22.18 25.32
N GLY A 260 8.07 22.77 24.38
CA GLY A 260 9.52 22.61 24.27
C GLY A 260 9.94 21.19 23.95
N PHE A 261 9.20 20.52 23.04
CA PHE A 261 9.44 19.15 22.56
C PHE A 261 9.34 18.09 23.67
N ARG A 262 8.35 18.24 24.56
CA ARG A 262 8.06 17.29 25.64
C ARG A 262 6.71 16.61 25.42
N LEU A 263 6.73 15.28 25.47
CA LEU A 263 5.50 14.48 25.50
C LEU A 263 4.84 14.58 26.88
N ILE A 264 3.51 14.45 26.89
CA ILE A 264 2.76 14.30 28.14
C ILE A 264 2.93 12.85 28.62
N GLU A 265 3.10 12.66 29.91
CA GLU A 265 3.10 11.33 30.51
C GLU A 265 1.77 10.61 30.20
N GLY A 266 1.87 9.35 29.75
CA GLY A 266 0.70 8.57 29.36
C GLY A 266 0.03 9.00 28.05
N GLN A 267 0.58 9.95 27.27
CA GLN A 267 0.01 10.41 26.01
C GLN A 267 -0.22 9.25 25.04
N ARG A 268 -1.46 9.15 24.55
CA ARG A 268 -1.87 8.15 23.56
C ARG A 268 -2.42 8.83 22.30
N CYS A 269 -2.15 8.20 21.16
CA CYS A 269 -2.71 8.58 19.86
C CYS A 269 -3.39 7.35 19.25
N GLY A 270 -4.72 7.31 19.30
CA GLY A 270 -5.47 6.08 19.05
C GLY A 270 -5.06 4.97 20.01
N ASP A 271 -4.69 3.82 19.48
CA ASP A 271 -4.28 2.64 20.25
C ASP A 271 -2.78 2.68 20.67
N HIS A 272 -2.02 3.67 20.24
CA HIS A 272 -0.57 3.75 20.43
C HIS A 272 -0.17 4.70 21.57
N ALA A 273 0.77 4.25 22.41
CA ALA A 273 1.43 5.11 23.39
C ALA A 273 2.52 5.93 22.68
N ALA A 274 2.46 7.28 22.78
CA ALA A 274 3.32 8.16 22.03
C ALA A 274 4.82 7.97 22.39
N HIS A 275 5.16 7.84 23.68
CA HIS A 275 6.53 7.56 24.10
C HIS A 275 7.08 6.27 23.47
N ALA A 276 6.36 5.16 23.61
CA ALA A 276 6.80 3.87 23.07
C ALA A 276 6.95 3.90 21.56
N TYR A 277 6.17 4.71 20.85
CA TYR A 277 6.32 4.90 19.42
C TYR A 277 7.59 5.65 19.06
N ILE A 278 7.86 6.78 19.71
CA ILE A 278 9.08 7.59 19.50
C ILE A 278 10.32 6.77 19.81
N ASP A 279 10.30 5.99 20.89
CA ASP A 279 11.42 5.09 21.26
C ASP A 279 11.69 4.06 20.17
N ARG A 280 10.64 3.43 19.63
CA ARG A 280 10.78 2.48 18.51
C ARG A 280 11.35 3.13 17.25
N VAL A 281 10.83 4.31 16.87
CA VAL A 281 11.33 5.05 15.70
C VAL A 281 12.80 5.43 15.90
N THR A 282 13.17 5.92 17.09
CA THR A 282 14.55 6.31 17.41
C THR A 282 15.50 5.10 17.38
N ALA A 283 15.10 3.99 17.99
CA ALA A 283 15.88 2.74 17.97
C ALA A 283 16.04 2.21 16.53
N MET A 284 14.98 2.25 15.75
CA MET A 284 15.01 1.79 14.36
C MET A 284 15.84 2.72 13.47
N LYS A 285 15.78 4.03 13.68
CA LYS A 285 16.65 5.01 13.02
C LYS A 285 18.13 4.69 13.22
N ALA A 286 18.55 4.34 14.45
CA ALA A 286 19.91 3.93 14.73
C ALA A 286 20.32 2.61 14.02
N VAL A 287 19.35 1.71 13.73
CA VAL A 287 19.62 0.52 12.90
C VAL A 287 19.89 0.93 11.46
N PHE A 288 19.06 1.78 10.87
CA PHE A 288 19.23 2.22 9.48
C PHE A 288 20.45 3.11 9.26
N ASP A 289 20.81 3.95 10.23
CA ASP A 289 22.04 4.73 10.21
C ASP A 289 23.30 3.83 10.15
N ARG A 290 23.30 2.67 10.83
CA ARG A 290 24.36 1.66 10.70
C ARG A 290 24.36 0.99 9.32
N LEU A 291 23.17 0.66 8.79
CA LEU A 291 23.03 0.05 7.46
C LEU A 291 23.44 1.02 6.34
N GLU A 292 23.30 2.31 6.54
CA GLU A 292 23.74 3.32 5.59
C GLU A 292 25.26 3.44 5.51
N ARG A 293 25.96 3.19 6.63
CA ARG A 293 27.42 3.26 6.72
C ARG A 293 28.14 1.96 6.34
N SER A 294 27.41 0.84 6.23
CA SER A 294 27.97 -0.47 5.85
C SER A 294 28.02 -0.65 4.34
#